data_3a5ce2c9f8f94212a3bca40eb755711f
#
_entry.id   3a5ce2c9f8f94212a3bca40eb755711f
#
_cell.length_a   1.000
_cell.length_b   1.000
_cell.length_c   1.000
_cell.angle_alpha   90.00
_cell.angle_beta   90.00
_cell.angle_gamma   90.00
#
_symmetry.space_group_name_H-M   'P 1'
#
loop_
_entity.id
_entity.type
_entity.pdbx_description
1 polymer ?
#
loop_
_entity_poly.entity_id
_entity_poly.type
_entity_poly.pdbx_seq_one_letter_code
_entity_poly.pdbx_strand_id
1 'polypeptide(L)'
;CSSDLFVQEDVKNPCQPMYFKANNRYLVRIYYYRNRIALEAHHSLGDGTGGMCVLQTLTATYLRLKGHTEIENGGFVLDILETPDPVELEDAYMKYANAKVCPPRPGEKAYRVRGTKEPFYTLNIIDGIMSVAEVMKVAKSYNATITEYLNAVLLYALMQKQESEWHLKLRPVKIAMPVNLRRFFPSKTLRNFITMIYPGIDPRLGEYTFEEIVTQVHNYMRYYLNEKLLRGDITTNAETQRNPFIRVVPLFIKDLVVRQFYTKIQDKNSSAGLTNMGALKVPETMRS
;
A
#
# COMPACT_ATOMS: atom_id res chain seq x y z
N CYS A 1 -24.63 21.14 14.72
CA CYS A 1 -23.95 20.12 13.92
C CYS A 1 -22.74 19.66 14.70
N SER A 2 -22.71 18.40 15.14
CA SER A 2 -21.50 17.84 15.75
C SER A 2 -20.39 17.86 14.71
N SER A 3 -19.29 18.51 15.03
CA SER A 3 -18.06 18.50 14.20
C SER A 3 -17.09 17.40 14.66
N ASP A 4 -17.56 16.46 15.46
CA ASP A 4 -16.72 15.48 16.12
C ASP A 4 -16.41 14.32 15.19
N LEU A 5 -15.17 13.83 15.27
CA LEU A 5 -14.73 12.62 14.58
C LEU A 5 -15.56 11.40 15.05
N PHE A 6 -15.94 10.57 14.11
CA PHE A 6 -16.73 9.37 14.41
C PHE A 6 -15.85 8.33 15.12
N VAL A 7 -16.18 8.02 16.38
CA VAL A 7 -15.59 6.94 17.18
C VAL A 7 -16.68 5.97 17.54
N GLN A 8 -16.57 4.72 17.14
CA GLN A 8 -17.62 3.72 17.33
C GLN A 8 -17.07 2.34 17.65
N GLU A 9 -17.92 1.45 18.14
CA GLU A 9 -17.56 0.06 18.33
C GLU A 9 -17.28 -0.62 16.98
N ASP A 10 -16.33 -1.56 16.97
CA ASP A 10 -15.87 -2.22 15.75
C ASP A 10 -16.98 -2.98 15.03
N VAL A 11 -16.92 -2.98 13.72
CA VAL A 11 -17.91 -3.58 12.83
C VAL A 11 -17.40 -4.86 12.19
N LYS A 12 -18.30 -5.79 11.88
CA LYS A 12 -17.93 -7.07 11.26
C LYS A 12 -17.41 -6.95 9.84
N ASN A 13 -17.81 -5.90 9.12
CA ASN A 13 -17.43 -5.68 7.73
C ASN A 13 -16.70 -4.34 7.59
N PRO A 14 -15.36 -4.32 7.68
CA PRO A 14 -14.54 -3.12 7.61
C PRO A 14 -14.50 -2.55 6.18
N CYS A 15 -13.91 -1.36 6.05
CA CYS A 15 -13.70 -0.68 4.76
C CYS A 15 -14.98 -0.36 4.00
N GLN A 16 -16.07 -0.07 4.73
CA GLN A 16 -17.31 0.43 4.12
C GLN A 16 -17.08 1.77 3.44
N PRO A 17 -17.84 2.11 2.40
CA PRO A 17 -17.74 3.39 1.73
C PRO A 17 -17.75 4.55 2.71
N MET A 18 -16.81 5.46 2.53
CA MET A 18 -16.67 6.64 3.38
C MET A 18 -17.19 7.87 2.64
N TYR A 19 -18.42 8.27 2.94
CA TYR A 19 -19.01 9.47 2.35
C TYR A 19 -18.67 10.68 3.22
N PHE A 20 -17.93 11.63 2.68
CA PHE A 20 -17.42 12.80 3.39
C PHE A 20 -18.50 13.55 4.20
N LYS A 21 -19.66 13.82 3.60
CA LYS A 21 -20.76 14.53 4.29
C LYS A 21 -21.38 13.68 5.41
N ALA A 22 -21.55 12.39 5.20
CA ALA A 22 -22.14 11.48 6.18
C ALA A 22 -21.19 11.15 7.34
N ASN A 23 -19.89 11.34 7.14
CA ASN A 23 -18.85 11.12 8.14
C ASN A 23 -18.34 12.43 8.75
N ASN A 24 -19.22 13.37 9.03
CA ASN A 24 -18.93 14.68 9.64
C ASN A 24 -17.80 15.46 8.96
N ARG A 25 -17.61 15.26 7.64
CA ARG A 25 -16.55 15.84 6.82
C ARG A 25 -15.14 15.34 7.12
N TYR A 26 -15.02 14.21 7.81
CA TYR A 26 -13.74 13.53 7.99
C TYR A 26 -13.59 12.39 6.99
N LEU A 27 -12.37 12.14 6.56
CA LEU A 27 -11.99 10.99 5.75
C LEU A 27 -11.27 9.93 6.60
N VAL A 28 -11.65 9.86 7.87
CA VAL A 28 -11.10 8.96 8.89
C VAL A 28 -12.22 8.46 9.76
N ARG A 29 -12.16 7.21 10.19
CA ARG A 29 -13.01 6.61 11.23
C ARG A 29 -12.14 5.90 12.24
N ILE A 30 -12.52 5.94 13.50
CA ILE A 30 -11.86 5.22 14.57
C ILE A 30 -12.85 4.21 15.14
N TYR A 31 -12.38 2.97 15.30
CA TYR A 31 -13.15 1.90 15.89
C TYR A 31 -12.44 1.39 17.14
N TYR A 32 -13.19 0.91 18.10
CA TYR A 32 -12.65 0.24 19.28
C TYR A 32 -13.40 -1.08 19.54
N TYR A 33 -12.67 -2.04 20.07
CA TYR A 33 -13.25 -3.28 20.57
C TYR A 33 -12.32 -3.87 21.61
N ARG A 34 -12.78 -3.99 22.86
CA ARG A 34 -11.95 -4.47 24.00
C ARG A 34 -10.63 -3.69 24.07
N ASN A 35 -9.50 -4.37 23.84
CA ASN A 35 -8.15 -3.80 23.90
C ASN A 35 -7.62 -3.38 22.51
N ARG A 36 -8.48 -3.25 21.52
CA ARG A 36 -8.11 -2.89 20.15
C ARG A 36 -8.62 -1.51 19.78
N ILE A 37 -7.74 -0.71 19.20
CA ILE A 37 -8.09 0.51 18.46
C ILE A 37 -7.82 0.23 16.99
N ALA A 38 -8.76 0.52 16.12
CA ALA A 38 -8.61 0.41 14.68
C ALA A 38 -8.87 1.76 14.01
N LEU A 39 -8.08 2.06 12.99
CA LEU A 39 -8.17 3.27 12.19
C LEU A 39 -8.50 2.90 10.75
N GLU A 40 -9.60 3.43 10.23
CA GLU A 40 -9.88 3.47 8.80
C GLU A 40 -9.60 4.87 8.29
N ALA A 41 -8.78 4.99 7.26
CA ALA A 41 -8.49 6.26 6.61
C ALA A 41 -8.67 6.13 5.10
N HIS A 42 -9.28 7.13 4.48
CA HIS A 42 -9.34 7.19 3.02
C HIS A 42 -7.92 7.42 2.47
N HIS A 43 -7.50 6.60 1.51
CA HIS A 43 -6.12 6.59 1.01
C HIS A 43 -5.65 7.89 0.32
N SER A 44 -6.57 8.83 0.10
CA SER A 44 -6.20 10.19 -0.36
C SER A 44 -5.45 11.03 0.68
N LEU A 45 -5.59 10.69 1.97
CA LEU A 45 -4.93 11.42 3.06
C LEU A 45 -3.43 11.10 3.16
N GLY A 46 -3.08 9.84 2.99
CA GLY A 46 -1.71 9.40 3.12
C GLY A 46 -1.53 7.92 2.79
N ASP A 47 -0.30 7.47 2.81
CA ASP A 47 0.06 6.06 2.67
C ASP A 47 0.17 5.36 4.03
N GLY A 48 0.64 4.09 4.02
CA GLY A 48 0.80 3.30 5.24
C GLY A 48 1.71 3.96 6.28
N THR A 49 2.70 4.75 5.88
CA THR A 49 3.58 5.48 6.81
C THR A 49 2.79 6.57 7.56
N GLY A 50 2.03 7.39 6.83
CA GLY A 50 1.18 8.42 7.43
C GLY A 50 0.09 7.80 8.31
N GLY A 51 -0.57 6.72 7.85
CA GLY A 51 -1.57 6.00 8.64
C GLY A 51 -1.00 5.45 9.95
N MET A 52 0.23 4.91 9.92
CA MET A 52 0.90 4.40 11.13
C MET A 52 1.28 5.52 12.11
N CYS A 53 1.70 6.69 11.62
CA CYS A 53 1.92 7.86 12.48
C CYS A 53 0.64 8.26 13.23
N VAL A 54 -0.48 8.35 12.54
CA VAL A 54 -1.77 8.69 13.15
C VAL A 54 -2.19 7.65 14.17
N LEU A 55 -2.13 6.36 13.83
CA LEU A 55 -2.55 5.28 14.73
C LEU A 55 -1.69 5.20 15.98
N GLN A 56 -0.36 5.30 15.86
CA GLN A 56 0.54 5.26 17.00
C GLN A 56 0.40 6.49 17.89
N THR A 57 0.29 7.68 17.29
CA THR A 57 0.07 8.91 18.05
C THR A 57 -1.26 8.89 18.81
N LEU A 58 -2.33 8.40 18.17
CA LEU A 58 -3.63 8.22 18.81
C LEU A 58 -3.53 7.23 19.99
N THR A 59 -2.88 6.09 19.80
CA THR A 59 -2.72 5.07 20.83
C THR A 59 -1.88 5.59 21.99
N ALA A 60 -0.75 6.24 21.71
CA ALA A 60 0.11 6.85 22.75
C ALA A 60 -0.64 7.90 23.56
N THR A 61 -1.39 8.78 22.89
CA THR A 61 -2.19 9.81 23.54
C THR A 61 -3.29 9.20 24.43
N TYR A 62 -3.98 8.17 23.92
CA TYR A 62 -4.98 7.44 24.71
C TYR A 62 -4.38 6.81 25.98
N LEU A 63 -3.23 6.15 25.86
CA LEU A 63 -2.55 5.53 27.00
C LEU A 63 -2.06 6.57 28.02
N ARG A 64 -1.54 7.73 27.57
CA ARG A 64 -1.18 8.85 28.46
C ARG A 64 -2.37 9.37 29.25
N LEU A 65 -3.52 9.50 28.62
CA LEU A 65 -4.78 9.90 29.30
C LEU A 65 -5.27 8.83 30.29
N LYS A 66 -4.85 7.56 30.13
CA LYS A 66 -5.10 6.47 31.07
C LYS A 66 -4.09 6.40 32.24
N GLY A 67 -3.09 7.26 32.25
CA GLY A 67 -2.11 7.33 33.33
C GLY A 67 -0.70 6.85 32.96
N HIS A 68 -0.47 6.37 31.73
CA HIS A 68 0.86 5.96 31.25
C HIS A 68 1.65 7.17 30.74
N THR A 69 2.05 8.05 31.67
CA THR A 69 2.72 9.33 31.35
C THR A 69 4.16 9.16 30.86
N GLU A 70 4.75 7.98 31.06
CA GLU A 70 6.10 7.59 30.67
C GLU A 70 6.28 7.41 29.15
N ILE A 71 5.18 7.35 28.39
CA ILE A 71 5.24 7.17 26.94
C ILE A 71 5.79 8.44 26.30
N GLU A 72 6.93 8.33 25.62
CA GLU A 72 7.61 9.43 24.97
C GLU A 72 7.13 9.64 23.52
N ASN A 73 7.33 10.86 22.99
CA ASN A 73 7.21 11.12 21.56
C ASN A 73 8.45 10.56 20.83
N GLY A 74 8.28 10.13 19.60
CA GLY A 74 9.37 9.65 18.76
C GLY A 74 8.99 8.48 17.86
N GLY A 75 9.83 8.17 16.89
CA GLY A 75 9.50 7.19 15.86
C GLY A 75 8.30 7.63 15.02
N PHE A 76 7.17 6.93 15.17
CA PHE A 76 5.90 7.31 14.56
C PHE A 76 4.93 8.02 15.53
N VAL A 77 5.31 8.23 16.79
CA VAL A 77 4.51 8.98 17.76
C VAL A 77 4.86 10.46 17.65
N LEU A 78 3.96 11.24 17.10
CA LEU A 78 4.11 12.68 16.93
C LEU A 78 3.76 13.44 18.21
N ASP A 79 4.35 14.61 18.38
CA ASP A 79 3.94 15.53 19.43
C ASP A 79 2.68 16.31 19.00
N ILE A 80 1.57 16.08 19.68
CA ILE A 80 0.29 16.76 19.36
C ILE A 80 0.24 18.21 19.79
N LEU A 81 1.21 18.65 20.60
CA LEU A 81 1.30 20.03 21.09
C LEU A 81 2.26 20.88 20.26
N GLU A 82 3.11 20.23 19.45
CA GLU A 82 4.03 20.91 18.55
C GLU A 82 3.30 21.38 17.28
N THR A 83 3.72 22.53 16.77
CA THR A 83 3.23 23.00 15.47
C THR A 83 3.69 22.04 14.36
N PRO A 84 2.80 21.51 13.54
CA PRO A 84 3.18 20.59 12.46
C PRO A 84 4.24 21.17 11.53
N ASP A 85 5.29 20.40 11.23
CA ASP A 85 6.31 20.80 10.27
C ASP A 85 5.67 20.87 8.87
N PRO A 86 5.73 22.01 8.14
CA PRO A 86 5.22 22.11 6.77
C PRO A 86 5.76 21.03 5.82
N VAL A 87 6.95 20.49 6.09
CA VAL A 87 7.58 19.40 5.30
C VAL A 87 6.77 18.09 5.40
N GLU A 88 6.03 17.87 6.49
CA GLU A 88 5.15 16.70 6.63
C GLU A 88 3.99 16.72 5.64
N LEU A 89 3.60 17.89 5.17
CA LEU A 89 2.53 18.11 4.20
C LEU A 89 3.05 18.36 2.77
N GLU A 90 4.38 18.28 2.56
CA GLU A 90 4.95 18.53 1.23
C GLU A 90 4.44 17.55 0.17
N ASP A 91 4.30 18.03 -1.07
CA ASP A 91 4.10 17.15 -2.24
C ASP A 91 5.46 16.67 -2.76
N ALA A 92 5.93 15.56 -2.20
CA ALA A 92 7.23 15.01 -2.52
C ALA A 92 7.34 14.51 -3.98
N TYR A 93 6.23 14.15 -4.64
CA TYR A 93 6.27 13.85 -6.08
C TYR A 93 6.68 15.08 -6.90
N MET A 94 6.09 16.24 -6.59
CA MET A 94 6.42 17.49 -7.30
C MET A 94 7.86 17.93 -7.04
N LYS A 95 8.40 17.66 -5.86
CA LYS A 95 9.77 17.95 -5.47
C LYS A 95 10.79 17.14 -6.27
N TYR A 96 10.54 15.84 -6.48
CA TYR A 96 11.50 14.91 -7.09
C TYR A 96 11.25 14.62 -8.58
N ALA A 97 10.15 15.11 -9.16
CA ALA A 97 9.85 14.95 -10.57
C ALA A 97 10.87 15.69 -11.47
N ASN A 98 11.26 15.05 -12.57
CA ASN A 98 12.15 15.63 -13.56
C ASN A 98 11.56 15.43 -14.98
N ALA A 99 11.13 16.50 -15.61
CA ALA A 99 10.47 16.51 -16.94
C ALA A 99 11.29 15.88 -18.09
N LYS A 100 12.58 15.64 -17.88
CA LYS A 100 13.46 15.00 -18.90
C LYS A 100 13.45 13.49 -18.85
N VAL A 101 12.74 12.88 -17.91
CA VAL A 101 12.70 11.43 -17.73
C VAL A 101 11.56 10.84 -18.57
N CYS A 102 11.88 9.81 -19.37
CA CYS A 102 10.89 9.12 -20.20
C CYS A 102 10.00 8.22 -19.33
N PRO A 103 8.67 8.27 -19.49
CA PRO A 103 7.76 7.42 -18.71
C PRO A 103 7.92 5.93 -19.08
N PRO A 104 7.69 5.00 -18.13
CA PRO A 104 7.71 3.57 -18.41
C PRO A 104 6.58 3.17 -19.35
N ARG A 105 6.82 2.14 -20.18
CA ARG A 105 5.81 1.61 -21.10
C ARG A 105 4.74 0.82 -20.37
N PRO A 106 3.46 0.84 -20.82
CA PRO A 106 2.42 -0.01 -20.26
C PRO A 106 2.80 -1.49 -20.35
N GLY A 107 2.62 -2.22 -19.26
CA GLY A 107 2.87 -3.65 -19.21
C GLY A 107 1.74 -4.47 -19.82
N GLU A 108 2.02 -5.74 -20.13
CA GLU A 108 1.02 -6.71 -20.59
C GLU A 108 0.02 -7.04 -19.45
N LYS A 109 -1.22 -7.35 -19.83
CA LYS A 109 -2.28 -7.73 -18.89
C LYS A 109 -1.94 -9.01 -18.13
N ALA A 110 -2.05 -8.98 -16.82
CA ALA A 110 -1.81 -10.11 -15.95
C ALA A 110 -3.00 -11.09 -15.88
N TYR A 111 -2.74 -12.29 -15.38
CA TYR A 111 -3.76 -13.24 -14.97
C TYR A 111 -4.61 -12.64 -13.86
N ARG A 112 -5.91 -12.92 -13.87
CA ARG A 112 -6.84 -12.53 -12.84
C ARG A 112 -7.54 -13.74 -12.27
N VAL A 113 -7.46 -13.88 -10.95
CA VAL A 113 -8.23 -14.89 -10.22
C VAL A 113 -9.72 -14.70 -10.51
N ARG A 114 -10.41 -15.78 -10.84
CA ARG A 114 -11.86 -15.82 -11.08
C ARG A 114 -12.54 -16.51 -9.91
N GLY A 115 -13.79 -16.16 -9.69
CA GLY A 115 -14.61 -16.75 -8.65
C GLY A 115 -15.95 -16.06 -8.55
N THR A 116 -16.80 -16.55 -7.66
CA THR A 116 -18.05 -15.89 -7.28
C THR A 116 -17.70 -14.63 -6.50
N LYS A 117 -18.30 -13.51 -6.89
CA LYS A 117 -18.09 -12.25 -6.19
C LYS A 117 -18.89 -12.25 -4.90
N GLU A 118 -18.27 -11.75 -3.84
CA GLU A 118 -18.98 -11.41 -2.62
C GLU A 118 -20.01 -10.29 -2.86
N PRO A 119 -21.02 -10.16 -2.01
CA PRO A 119 -21.93 -9.03 -2.04
C PRO A 119 -21.19 -7.69 -2.06
N PHE A 120 -21.81 -6.68 -2.62
CA PHE A 120 -21.19 -5.37 -2.78
C PHE A 120 -20.74 -4.81 -1.42
N TYR A 121 -19.51 -4.30 -1.33
CA TYR A 121 -18.86 -3.81 -0.11
C TYR A 121 -18.61 -4.87 0.99
N THR A 122 -18.53 -6.14 0.65
CA THR A 122 -18.09 -7.18 1.57
C THR A 122 -16.60 -7.42 1.40
N LEU A 123 -15.86 -7.39 2.51
CA LEU A 123 -14.43 -7.71 2.57
C LEU A 123 -14.22 -8.88 3.53
N ASN A 124 -13.75 -10.00 2.99
CA ASN A 124 -13.32 -11.14 3.81
C ASN A 124 -11.86 -10.97 4.20
N ILE A 125 -11.58 -11.06 5.49
CA ILE A 125 -10.23 -10.97 6.07
C ILE A 125 -9.86 -12.34 6.63
N ILE A 126 -8.67 -12.80 6.29
CA ILE A 126 -8.06 -14.00 6.84
C ILE A 126 -6.76 -13.59 7.51
N ASP A 127 -6.65 -13.81 8.81
CA ASP A 127 -5.48 -13.49 9.59
C ASP A 127 -4.60 -14.73 9.74
N GLY A 128 -3.28 -14.56 9.58
CA GLY A 128 -2.27 -15.58 9.81
C GLY A 128 -1.14 -15.01 10.68
N ILE A 129 -0.84 -15.67 11.79
CA ILE A 129 0.24 -15.28 12.71
C ILE A 129 1.40 -16.25 12.53
N MET A 130 2.59 -15.74 12.24
CA MET A 130 3.80 -16.52 11.99
C MET A 130 4.99 -15.91 12.72
N SER A 131 5.95 -16.75 13.09
CA SER A 131 7.24 -16.31 13.62
C SER A 131 8.06 -15.63 12.51
N VAL A 132 8.36 -14.35 12.68
CA VAL A 132 9.23 -13.61 11.75
C VAL A 132 10.61 -14.25 11.62
N ALA A 133 11.16 -14.78 12.73
CA ALA A 133 12.46 -15.44 12.74
C ALA A 133 12.47 -16.72 11.88
N GLU A 134 11.41 -17.51 11.97
CA GLU A 134 11.28 -18.73 11.16
C GLU A 134 11.08 -18.42 9.68
N VAL A 135 10.19 -17.49 9.36
CA VAL A 135 10.00 -17.04 7.97
C VAL A 135 11.29 -16.47 7.39
N MET A 136 12.04 -15.70 8.19
CA MET A 136 13.34 -15.15 7.78
C MET A 136 14.36 -16.25 7.53
N LYS A 137 14.40 -17.30 8.37
CA LYS A 137 15.29 -18.46 8.20
C LYS A 137 15.02 -19.16 6.87
N VAL A 138 13.75 -19.40 6.56
CA VAL A 138 13.36 -20.01 5.27
C VAL A 138 13.68 -19.09 4.10
N ALA A 139 13.37 -17.80 4.17
CA ALA A 139 13.70 -16.85 3.10
C ALA A 139 15.21 -16.81 2.82
N LYS A 140 16.04 -16.84 3.88
CA LYS A 140 17.51 -16.88 3.75
C LYS A 140 18.02 -18.15 3.10
N SER A 141 17.37 -19.32 3.26
CA SER A 141 17.78 -20.55 2.55
C SER A 141 17.63 -20.44 1.04
N TYR A 142 16.80 -19.51 0.57
CA TYR A 142 16.66 -19.14 -0.84
C TYR A 142 17.46 -17.88 -1.24
N ASN A 143 18.35 -17.38 -0.37
CA ASN A 143 19.06 -16.11 -0.54
C ASN A 143 18.16 -14.91 -0.79
N ALA A 144 16.95 -14.91 -0.22
CA ALA A 144 15.92 -13.90 -0.41
C ALA A 144 15.63 -13.13 0.87
N THR A 145 15.13 -11.90 0.72
CA THR A 145 14.47 -11.16 1.80
C THR A 145 13.07 -11.74 2.07
N ILE A 146 12.49 -11.45 3.24
CA ILE A 146 11.10 -11.85 3.55
C ILE A 146 10.13 -11.37 2.47
N THR A 147 10.31 -10.15 1.98
CA THR A 147 9.43 -9.58 0.94
C THR A 147 9.55 -10.32 -0.38
N GLU A 148 10.75 -10.65 -0.81
CA GLU A 148 10.99 -11.45 -2.03
C GLU A 148 10.42 -12.85 -1.89
N TYR A 149 10.67 -13.49 -0.76
CA TYR A 149 10.17 -14.82 -0.47
C TYR A 149 8.62 -14.88 -0.48
N LEU A 150 7.95 -14.00 0.26
CA LEU A 150 6.48 -13.95 0.28
C LEU A 150 5.88 -13.59 -1.09
N ASN A 151 6.58 -12.76 -1.86
CA ASN A 151 6.18 -12.46 -3.23
C ASN A 151 6.26 -13.72 -4.11
N ALA A 152 7.35 -14.49 -3.99
CA ALA A 152 7.52 -15.74 -4.71
C ALA A 152 6.48 -16.80 -4.32
N VAL A 153 6.16 -16.93 -3.02
CA VAL A 153 5.09 -17.82 -2.54
C VAL A 153 3.75 -17.45 -3.17
N LEU A 154 3.41 -16.16 -3.20
CA LEU A 154 2.15 -15.70 -3.78
C LEU A 154 2.11 -15.91 -5.30
N LEU A 155 3.22 -15.66 -6.00
CA LEU A 155 3.33 -15.93 -7.44
C LEU A 155 3.15 -17.42 -7.75
N TYR A 156 3.82 -18.28 -6.98
CA TYR A 156 3.73 -19.74 -7.13
C TYR A 156 2.28 -20.23 -6.91
N ALA A 157 1.63 -19.79 -5.84
CA ALA A 157 0.24 -20.15 -5.56
C ALA A 157 -0.73 -19.68 -6.67
N LEU A 158 -0.53 -18.48 -7.19
CA LEU A 158 -1.35 -17.94 -8.29
C LEU A 158 -1.05 -18.64 -9.64
N MET A 159 0.18 -19.04 -9.89
CA MET A 159 0.53 -19.86 -11.05
C MET A 159 -0.19 -21.20 -11.01
N GLN A 160 -0.09 -21.93 -9.91
CA GLN A 160 -0.81 -23.20 -9.72
C GLN A 160 -2.33 -23.02 -9.83
N LYS A 161 -2.87 -21.93 -9.28
CA LYS A 161 -4.29 -21.60 -9.45
C LYS A 161 -4.65 -21.41 -10.92
N GLN A 162 -3.84 -20.70 -11.69
CA GLN A 162 -4.07 -20.52 -13.12
C GLN A 162 -3.99 -21.84 -13.88
N GLU A 163 -3.03 -22.70 -13.55
CA GLU A 163 -2.88 -24.04 -14.16
C GLU A 163 -4.09 -24.93 -13.87
N SER A 164 -4.66 -24.85 -12.67
CA SER A 164 -5.89 -25.60 -12.36
C SER A 164 -7.10 -25.14 -13.19
N GLU A 165 -7.02 -23.98 -13.81
CA GLU A 165 -8.03 -23.43 -14.71
C GLU A 165 -7.67 -23.71 -16.18
N TRP A 166 -7.35 -24.95 -16.52
CA TRP A 166 -6.85 -25.44 -17.81
C TRP A 166 -7.59 -24.95 -19.05
N HIS A 167 -8.86 -24.56 -18.90
CA HIS A 167 -9.70 -24.01 -19.97
C HIS A 167 -9.40 -22.54 -20.27
N LEU A 168 -8.57 -21.88 -19.48
CA LEU A 168 -8.24 -20.46 -19.65
C LEU A 168 -6.89 -20.31 -20.37
N LYS A 169 -6.80 -19.28 -21.20
CA LYS A 169 -5.55 -18.88 -21.81
C LYS A 169 -4.54 -18.41 -20.76
N LEU A 170 -3.36 -18.99 -20.74
CA LEU A 170 -2.25 -18.58 -19.87
C LEU A 170 -1.91 -17.10 -20.06
N ARG A 171 -1.60 -16.44 -18.96
CA ARG A 171 -1.17 -15.04 -18.90
C ARG A 171 -0.07 -14.87 -17.86
N PRO A 172 0.75 -13.82 -17.97
CA PRO A 172 1.71 -13.50 -16.92
C PRO A 172 1.02 -13.35 -15.58
N VAL A 173 1.61 -13.90 -14.52
CA VAL A 173 1.20 -13.71 -13.13
C VAL A 173 2.07 -12.60 -12.54
N LYS A 174 1.46 -11.55 -12.03
CA LYS A 174 2.17 -10.36 -11.54
C LYS A 174 1.60 -9.92 -10.20
N ILE A 175 2.46 -9.50 -9.29
CA ILE A 175 2.07 -8.96 -7.98
C ILE A 175 2.30 -7.45 -7.97
N ALA A 176 1.26 -6.69 -7.64
CA ALA A 176 1.40 -5.26 -7.39
C ALA A 176 2.03 -5.04 -6.01
N MET A 177 3.19 -4.41 -5.97
CA MET A 177 3.93 -4.17 -4.73
C MET A 177 4.23 -2.67 -4.57
N PRO A 178 3.71 -2.02 -3.53
CA PRO A 178 4.03 -0.64 -3.23
C PRO A 178 5.45 -0.51 -2.68
N VAL A 179 6.16 0.48 -3.18
CA VAL A 179 7.51 0.84 -2.76
C VAL A 179 7.47 2.18 -2.05
N ASN A 180 7.94 2.23 -0.82
CA ASN A 180 8.07 3.48 -0.07
C ASN A 180 9.26 4.29 -0.61
N LEU A 181 8.94 5.38 -1.30
CA LEU A 181 9.93 6.23 -1.97
C LEU A 181 10.82 7.01 -0.99
N ARG A 182 10.41 7.15 0.27
CA ARG A 182 11.23 7.82 1.32
C ARG A 182 12.56 7.11 1.59
N ARG A 183 12.68 5.84 1.16
CA ARG A 183 13.95 5.08 1.22
C ARG A 183 14.98 5.53 0.18
N PHE A 184 14.52 6.14 -0.92
CA PHE A 184 15.35 6.57 -2.06
C PHE A 184 15.42 8.09 -2.17
N PHE A 185 14.37 8.77 -1.75
CA PHE A 185 14.21 10.22 -1.83
C PHE A 185 13.86 10.76 -0.45
N PRO A 186 14.81 11.36 0.27
CA PRO A 186 14.58 11.85 1.63
C PRO A 186 13.39 12.79 1.72
N SER A 187 12.37 12.41 2.49
CA SER A 187 11.17 13.20 2.73
C SER A 187 10.54 12.81 4.06
N LYS A 188 10.02 13.79 4.79
CA LYS A 188 9.25 13.61 6.02
C LYS A 188 7.73 13.62 5.75
N THR A 189 7.31 13.72 4.49
CA THR A 189 5.88 13.83 4.16
C THR A 189 5.07 12.68 4.74
N LEU A 190 3.91 12.97 5.31
CA LEU A 190 2.92 11.99 5.76
C LEU A 190 1.89 11.69 4.67
N ARG A 191 1.96 12.42 3.55
CA ARG A 191 1.12 12.19 2.37
C ARG A 191 1.58 10.95 1.59
N ASN A 192 0.84 10.57 0.55
CA ASN A 192 1.23 9.49 -0.35
C ASN A 192 2.58 9.78 -1.02
N PHE A 193 3.56 8.92 -0.77
CA PHE A 193 4.86 8.95 -1.43
C PHE A 193 5.35 7.53 -1.71
N ILE A 194 4.58 6.82 -2.54
CA ILE A 194 4.83 5.43 -2.93
C ILE A 194 4.75 5.31 -4.45
N THR A 195 5.42 4.33 -5.02
CA THR A 195 5.19 3.86 -6.39
C THR A 195 4.87 2.38 -6.40
N MET A 196 4.36 1.87 -7.53
CA MET A 196 4.02 0.46 -7.67
C MET A 196 5.01 -0.21 -8.61
N ILE A 197 5.55 -1.35 -8.19
CA ILE A 197 6.30 -2.26 -9.04
C ILE A 197 5.52 -3.57 -9.20
N TYR A 198 5.84 -4.34 -10.24
CA TYR A 198 5.05 -5.51 -10.63
C TYR A 198 5.95 -6.71 -10.91
N PRO A 199 6.66 -7.27 -9.90
CA PRO A 199 7.37 -8.53 -10.07
C PRO A 199 6.40 -9.63 -10.54
N GLY A 200 6.85 -10.50 -11.41
CA GLY A 200 5.98 -11.50 -11.98
C GLY A 200 6.73 -12.56 -12.78
N ILE A 201 6.00 -13.59 -13.18
CA ILE A 201 6.44 -14.69 -14.03
C ILE A 201 5.48 -14.86 -15.21
N ASP A 202 5.95 -15.49 -16.26
CA ASP A 202 5.14 -15.78 -17.44
C ASP A 202 5.07 -17.29 -17.71
N PRO A 203 4.00 -17.97 -17.25
CA PRO A 203 3.84 -19.41 -17.41
C PRO A 203 3.81 -19.88 -18.87
N ARG A 204 3.68 -18.99 -19.85
CA ARG A 204 3.76 -19.33 -21.29
C ARG A 204 5.17 -19.68 -21.73
N LEU A 205 6.18 -19.32 -20.93
CA LEU A 205 7.59 -19.61 -21.21
C LEU A 205 8.01 -21.01 -20.74
N GLY A 206 7.15 -21.69 -19.99
CA GLY A 206 7.38 -23.02 -19.45
C GLY A 206 7.07 -23.13 -17.97
N GLU A 207 7.37 -24.27 -17.38
CA GLU A 207 7.23 -24.54 -15.96
C GLU A 207 8.31 -23.80 -15.17
N TYR A 208 7.97 -23.35 -13.95
CA TYR A 208 8.87 -22.69 -13.04
C TYR A 208 9.01 -23.50 -11.75
N THR A 209 10.24 -23.77 -11.35
CA THR A 209 10.51 -24.19 -9.97
C THR A 209 10.34 -23.00 -9.02
N PHE A 210 10.18 -23.29 -7.73
CA PHE A 210 10.06 -22.22 -6.73
C PHE A 210 11.33 -21.37 -6.65
N GLU A 211 12.51 -22.00 -6.78
CA GLU A 211 13.82 -21.33 -6.82
C GLU A 211 13.95 -20.35 -7.99
N GLU A 212 13.46 -20.74 -9.17
CA GLU A 212 13.46 -19.86 -10.34
C GLU A 212 12.56 -18.64 -10.11
N ILE A 213 11.38 -18.83 -9.49
CA ILE A 213 10.48 -17.74 -9.15
C ILE A 213 11.15 -16.78 -8.16
N VAL A 214 11.78 -17.29 -7.09
CA VAL A 214 12.51 -16.47 -6.13
C VAL A 214 13.61 -15.67 -6.81
N THR A 215 14.39 -16.32 -7.66
CA THR A 215 15.49 -15.69 -8.42
C THR A 215 14.96 -14.60 -9.33
N GLN A 216 13.86 -14.84 -10.03
CA GLN A 216 13.25 -13.84 -10.91
C GLN A 216 12.71 -12.63 -10.15
N VAL A 217 12.05 -12.85 -9.02
CA VAL A 217 11.59 -11.77 -8.12
C VAL A 217 12.78 -10.95 -7.62
N HIS A 218 13.84 -11.61 -7.14
CA HIS A 218 15.06 -10.97 -6.66
C HIS A 218 15.69 -10.07 -7.73
N ASN A 219 15.91 -10.62 -8.95
CA ASN A 219 16.50 -9.88 -10.06
C ASN A 219 15.62 -8.70 -10.51
N TYR A 220 14.29 -8.92 -10.57
CA TYR A 220 13.35 -7.86 -10.89
C TYR A 220 13.42 -6.72 -9.87
N MET A 221 13.38 -7.02 -8.58
CA MET A 221 13.44 -6.03 -7.53
C MET A 221 14.76 -5.25 -7.55
N ARG A 222 15.89 -5.92 -7.74
CA ARG A 222 17.20 -5.26 -7.87
C ARG A 222 17.27 -4.33 -9.07
N TYR A 223 16.65 -4.70 -10.18
CA TYR A 223 16.61 -3.86 -11.37
C TYR A 223 15.73 -2.63 -11.18
N TYR A 224 14.51 -2.81 -10.63
CA TYR A 224 13.54 -1.72 -10.52
C TYR A 224 13.75 -0.81 -9.31
N LEU A 225 14.29 -1.32 -8.21
CA LEU A 225 14.53 -0.53 -7.00
C LEU A 225 15.81 0.30 -7.10
N ASN A 226 15.91 1.11 -8.13
CA ASN A 226 16.98 2.09 -8.29
C ASN A 226 16.39 3.49 -8.49
N GLU A 227 17.16 4.48 -8.07
CA GLU A 227 16.73 5.88 -8.04
C GLU A 227 16.33 6.42 -9.42
N LYS A 228 17.01 5.98 -10.49
CA LYS A 228 16.73 6.48 -11.86
C LYS A 228 15.37 6.03 -12.37
N LEU A 229 15.03 4.73 -12.23
CA LEU A 229 13.73 4.19 -12.64
C LEU A 229 12.60 4.73 -11.76
N LEU A 230 12.80 4.76 -10.43
CA LEU A 230 11.82 5.30 -9.51
C LEU A 230 11.55 6.79 -9.76
N ARG A 231 12.56 7.56 -10.14
CA ARG A 231 12.38 8.97 -10.55
C ARG A 231 11.56 9.10 -11.85
N GLY A 232 11.66 8.13 -12.74
CA GLY A 232 10.78 8.02 -13.91
C GLY A 232 9.32 7.90 -13.54
N ASP A 233 9.01 6.99 -12.62
CA ASP A 233 7.66 6.77 -12.11
C ASP A 233 7.10 8.03 -11.40
N ILE A 234 7.93 8.66 -10.55
CA ILE A 234 7.59 9.93 -9.89
C ILE A 234 7.22 10.99 -10.94
N THR A 235 8.04 11.11 -11.97
CA THR A 235 7.85 12.12 -13.03
C THR A 235 6.55 11.89 -13.78
N THR A 236 6.27 10.65 -14.17
CA THR A 236 5.03 10.27 -14.87
C THR A 236 3.79 10.65 -14.05
N ASN A 237 3.82 10.36 -12.74
CA ASN A 237 2.72 10.72 -11.85
C ASN A 237 2.56 12.23 -11.70
N ALA A 238 3.67 12.97 -11.56
CA ALA A 238 3.66 14.43 -11.42
C ALA A 238 3.23 15.15 -12.71
N GLU A 239 3.66 14.67 -13.88
CA GLU A 239 3.28 15.26 -15.17
C GLU A 239 1.78 15.16 -15.43
N THR A 240 1.16 14.04 -15.04
CA THR A 240 -0.29 13.90 -15.12
C THR A 240 -1.01 15.01 -14.33
N GLN A 241 -0.50 15.37 -13.16
CA GLN A 241 -1.06 16.45 -12.34
C GLN A 241 -0.73 17.86 -12.88
N ARG A 242 0.42 18.02 -13.53
CA ARG A 242 0.86 19.31 -14.12
C ARG A 242 0.12 19.68 -15.38
N ASN A 243 -0.49 18.71 -16.07
CA ASN A 243 -1.17 18.96 -17.34
C ASN A 243 -2.34 19.96 -17.16
N PRO A 244 -2.26 21.17 -17.77
CA PRO A 244 -3.27 22.21 -17.59
C PRO A 244 -4.65 21.79 -18.10
N PHE A 245 -4.70 20.99 -19.15
CA PHE A 245 -5.97 20.48 -19.68
C PHE A 245 -6.67 19.56 -18.69
N ILE A 246 -5.91 18.73 -17.97
CA ILE A 246 -6.47 17.87 -16.92
C ILE A 246 -6.92 18.71 -15.71
N ARG A 247 -6.25 19.81 -15.40
CA ARG A 247 -6.61 20.67 -14.26
C ARG A 247 -7.95 21.38 -14.46
N VAL A 248 -8.27 21.80 -15.68
CA VAL A 248 -9.50 22.55 -16.01
C VAL A 248 -10.74 21.63 -16.10
N VAL A 249 -10.56 20.31 -16.34
CA VAL A 249 -11.68 19.37 -16.43
C VAL A 249 -12.46 19.34 -15.10
N PRO A 250 -13.80 19.48 -15.11
CA PRO A 250 -14.64 19.37 -13.92
C PRO A 250 -14.48 18.01 -13.22
N LEU A 251 -14.61 18.00 -11.87
CA LEU A 251 -14.33 16.83 -11.05
C LEU A 251 -15.18 15.61 -11.44
N PHE A 252 -16.46 15.77 -11.74
CA PHE A 252 -17.34 14.67 -12.14
C PHE A 252 -16.91 13.98 -13.43
N ILE A 253 -16.32 14.73 -14.37
CA ILE A 253 -15.75 14.16 -15.61
C ILE A 253 -14.44 13.45 -15.30
N LYS A 254 -13.59 14.05 -14.44
CA LYS A 254 -12.38 13.38 -13.95
C LYS A 254 -12.67 12.05 -13.29
N ASP A 255 -13.65 12.00 -12.41
CA ASP A 255 -14.04 10.78 -11.70
C ASP A 255 -14.47 9.68 -12.67
N LEU A 256 -15.26 10.04 -13.70
CA LEU A 256 -15.67 9.08 -14.72
C LEU A 256 -14.48 8.54 -15.51
N VAL A 257 -13.58 9.42 -15.95
CA VAL A 257 -12.37 9.05 -16.71
C VAL A 257 -11.42 8.23 -15.86
N VAL A 258 -11.13 8.66 -14.63
CA VAL A 258 -10.24 7.96 -13.71
C VAL A 258 -10.80 6.57 -13.35
N ARG A 259 -12.11 6.47 -13.11
CA ARG A 259 -12.77 5.18 -12.87
C ARG A 259 -12.65 4.22 -14.06
N GLN A 260 -12.86 4.73 -15.28
CA GLN A 260 -12.68 3.94 -16.51
C GLN A 260 -11.22 3.52 -16.71
N PHE A 261 -10.28 4.45 -16.46
CA PHE A 261 -8.85 4.18 -16.55
C PHE A 261 -8.41 3.13 -15.53
N TYR A 262 -8.83 3.27 -14.27
CA TYR A 262 -8.50 2.33 -13.20
C TYR A 262 -9.00 0.92 -13.53
N THR A 263 -10.27 0.78 -13.87
CA THR A 263 -10.87 -0.53 -14.18
C THR A 263 -10.31 -1.18 -15.46
N LYS A 264 -9.92 -0.39 -16.46
CA LYS A 264 -9.46 -0.91 -17.75
C LYS A 264 -7.95 -1.16 -17.81
N ILE A 265 -7.16 -0.40 -17.08
CA ILE A 265 -5.70 -0.40 -17.21
C ILE A 265 -5.03 -0.89 -15.94
N GLN A 266 -5.25 -0.23 -14.82
CA GLN A 266 -4.50 -0.50 -13.60
C GLN A 266 -4.91 -1.80 -12.93
N ASP A 267 -6.20 -2.08 -12.88
CA ASP A 267 -6.75 -3.32 -12.33
C ASP A 267 -6.37 -4.59 -13.15
N LYS A 268 -5.91 -4.42 -14.39
CA LYS A 268 -5.50 -5.52 -15.29
C LYS A 268 -4.01 -5.82 -15.27
N ASN A 269 -3.21 -5.00 -14.61
CA ASN A 269 -1.75 -5.13 -14.63
C ASN A 269 -1.20 -6.04 -13.55
N SER A 270 -2.03 -6.47 -12.60
CA SER A 270 -1.62 -7.40 -11.53
C SER A 270 -2.66 -8.47 -11.26
N SER A 271 -2.21 -9.60 -10.76
CA SER A 271 -3.02 -10.73 -10.34
C SER A 271 -3.48 -10.59 -8.89
N ALA A 272 -2.60 -10.06 -8.05
CA ALA A 272 -2.83 -9.75 -6.65
C ALA A 272 -1.95 -8.58 -6.21
N GLY A 273 -2.11 -8.13 -4.96
CA GLY A 273 -1.24 -7.15 -4.31
C GLY A 273 -0.56 -7.74 -3.08
N LEU A 274 0.69 -7.35 -2.84
CA LEU A 274 1.42 -7.65 -1.62
C LEU A 274 2.01 -6.36 -1.06
N THR A 275 1.64 -6.00 0.15
CA THR A 275 2.25 -4.88 0.87
C THR A 275 2.99 -5.37 2.10
N ASN A 276 4.17 -4.82 2.35
CA ASN A 276 4.95 -5.10 3.55
C ASN A 276 5.18 -3.79 4.32
N MET A 277 4.52 -3.67 5.47
CA MET A 277 4.66 -2.51 6.37
C MET A 277 5.99 -2.51 7.13
N GLY A 278 6.74 -3.61 7.07
CA GLY A 278 8.00 -3.79 7.82
C GLY A 278 7.76 -4.04 9.30
N ALA A 279 8.83 -3.89 10.09
CA ALA A 279 8.73 -3.99 11.53
C ALA A 279 8.04 -2.75 12.12
N LEU A 280 7.05 -2.97 12.95
CA LEU A 280 6.40 -1.90 13.69
C LEU A 280 7.37 -1.37 14.76
N LYS A 281 7.79 -0.12 14.59
CA LYS A 281 8.62 0.58 15.58
C LYS A 281 7.70 1.32 16.55
N VAL A 282 7.50 0.74 17.71
CA VAL A 282 6.82 1.40 18.83
C VAL A 282 7.84 1.77 19.90
N PRO A 283 7.67 2.89 20.62
CA PRO A 283 8.48 3.21 21.79
C PRO A 283 8.51 2.03 22.79
N GLU A 284 9.64 1.79 23.43
CA GLU A 284 9.75 0.67 24.40
C GLU A 284 8.74 0.79 25.53
N THR A 285 8.46 2.02 25.96
CA THR A 285 7.45 2.35 26.97
C THR A 285 6.00 2.00 26.56
N MET A 286 5.74 1.70 25.28
CA MET A 286 4.44 1.19 24.81
C MET A 286 4.40 -0.34 24.68
N ARG A 287 5.47 -1.05 25.00
CA ARG A 287 5.55 -2.52 24.87
C ARG A 287 5.25 -3.26 26.15
N SER A 288 5.16 -2.55 27.27
CA SER A 288 4.90 -3.08 28.61
C SER A 288 3.43 -3.44 28.85
#